data_56dcfab0f7067969470f3b35fe7bed1c
#
_entry.id   56dcfab0f7067969470f3b35fe7bed1c
#
_cell.length_a   1.000
_cell.length_b   1.000
_cell.length_c   1.000
_cell.angle_alpha   90.00
_cell.angle_beta   90.00
_cell.angle_gamma   90.00
#
_symmetry.space_group_name_H-M   'P 1'
#
loop_
_entity.id
_entity.type
_entity.pdbx_description
1 polymer ?
#
loop_
_entity_poly.entity_id
_entity_poly.type
_entity_poly.pdbx_seq_one_letter_code
_entity_poly.pdbx_strand_id
1 'polypeptide(L)'
;MVGIEGSTAIIPGGTRGIGLAAAQGLGALGATVVLIGQDASRAASAAQSLQEQGIDAIGAACDVTDHDSLATLASDLGPLGEADILIASAGVMSERMSKTLRTSAAEWHRVMSINVDGVFNAMSVFGPGMVERRAGRIIAVSACLGRFSGPGTSGGLAPYRVSKAAVNALVKNLAAEMQFGKRGVLVDAMCPNHCRTDMGGPDAPRSAQEGADTIVWLATRDPLLDDGSPVPSGLLWEDRKVIPW
;
A
#
# COMPACT_ATOMS: atom_id res chain seq x y z
N MET A 1 3.75 19.98 -4.87
CA MET A 1 3.57 18.58 -5.29
C MET A 1 4.43 18.37 -6.53
N VAL A 2 5.14 17.26 -6.59
CA VAL A 2 5.93 16.89 -7.78
C VAL A 2 4.97 16.25 -8.80
N GLY A 3 5.12 16.58 -10.08
CA GLY A 3 4.39 15.88 -11.14
C GLY A 3 4.81 14.42 -11.19
N ILE A 4 3.82 13.53 -11.36
CA ILE A 4 4.04 12.09 -11.52
C ILE A 4 3.62 11.62 -12.92
N GLU A 5 3.48 12.55 -13.85
CA GLU A 5 3.20 12.25 -15.25
C GLU A 5 4.31 11.36 -15.83
N GLY A 6 3.92 10.27 -16.46
CA GLY A 6 4.84 9.26 -17.00
C GLY A 6 5.48 8.33 -15.95
N SER A 7 5.18 8.50 -14.66
CA SER A 7 5.63 7.55 -13.63
C SER A 7 4.80 6.27 -13.63
N THR A 8 5.39 5.15 -13.22
CA THR A 8 4.66 3.89 -13.03
C THR A 8 4.33 3.65 -11.56
N ALA A 9 3.05 3.47 -11.26
CA ALA A 9 2.57 3.09 -9.93
C ALA A 9 2.12 1.63 -9.90
N ILE A 10 2.80 0.80 -9.14
CA ILE A 10 2.47 -0.62 -8.91
C ILE A 10 1.63 -0.73 -7.64
N ILE A 11 0.46 -1.38 -7.74
CA ILE A 11 -0.54 -1.39 -6.67
C ILE A 11 -1.02 -2.82 -6.37
N PRO A 12 -0.25 -3.63 -5.61
CA PRO A 12 -0.76 -4.87 -5.04
C PRO A 12 -1.99 -4.63 -4.17
N GLY A 13 -3.10 -5.30 -4.48
CA GLY A 13 -4.42 -5.00 -3.90
C GLY A 13 -5.13 -3.82 -4.58
N GLY A 14 -4.71 -3.44 -5.80
CA GLY A 14 -5.26 -2.32 -6.57
C GLY A 14 -6.61 -2.57 -7.27
N THR A 15 -7.15 -3.79 -7.21
CA THR A 15 -8.33 -4.16 -7.99
C THR A 15 -9.67 -3.77 -7.34
N ARG A 16 -9.66 -3.24 -6.11
CA ARG A 16 -10.85 -2.77 -5.37
C ARG A 16 -10.48 -1.86 -4.20
N GLY A 17 -11.50 -1.27 -3.58
CA GLY A 17 -11.38 -0.53 -2.33
C GLY A 17 -10.35 0.60 -2.36
N ILE A 18 -9.53 0.69 -1.31
CA ILE A 18 -8.54 1.77 -1.15
C ILE A 18 -7.47 1.74 -2.26
N GLY A 19 -7.00 0.53 -2.63
CA GLY A 19 -6.00 0.39 -3.70
C GLY A 19 -6.51 0.90 -5.05
N LEU A 20 -7.75 0.57 -5.43
CA LEU A 20 -8.37 1.05 -6.66
C LEU A 20 -8.59 2.58 -6.62
N ALA A 21 -9.04 3.11 -5.49
CA ALA A 21 -9.21 4.56 -5.32
C ALA A 21 -7.86 5.31 -5.39
N ALA A 22 -6.78 4.73 -4.86
CA ALA A 22 -5.43 5.27 -5.00
C ALA A 22 -4.96 5.24 -6.46
N ALA A 23 -5.22 4.12 -7.18
CA ALA A 23 -4.92 4.00 -8.61
C ALA A 23 -5.64 5.08 -9.43
N GLN A 24 -6.94 5.29 -9.16
CA GLN A 24 -7.72 6.33 -9.82
C GLN A 24 -7.13 7.73 -9.57
N GLY A 25 -6.76 8.02 -8.31
CA GLY A 25 -6.16 9.31 -7.96
C GLY A 25 -4.79 9.55 -8.59
N LEU A 26 -3.92 8.53 -8.64
CA LEU A 26 -2.60 8.63 -9.27
C LEU A 26 -2.70 8.68 -10.80
N GLY A 27 -3.57 7.85 -11.40
CA GLY A 27 -3.80 7.86 -12.83
C GLY A 27 -4.39 9.18 -13.33
N ALA A 28 -5.29 9.81 -12.60
CA ALA A 28 -5.80 11.15 -12.90
C ALA A 28 -4.71 12.25 -12.89
N LEU A 29 -3.57 11.97 -12.28
CA LEU A 29 -2.39 12.85 -12.26
C LEU A 29 -1.32 12.43 -13.30
N GLY A 30 -1.66 11.51 -14.23
CA GLY A 30 -0.83 11.12 -15.37
C GLY A 30 0.12 9.95 -15.10
N ALA A 31 -0.02 9.23 -13.99
CA ALA A 31 0.73 7.99 -13.79
C ALA A 31 0.09 6.82 -14.55
N THR A 32 0.91 5.93 -15.11
CA THR A 32 0.48 4.59 -15.52
C THR A 32 0.30 3.74 -14.28
N VAL A 33 -0.87 3.10 -14.10
CA VAL A 33 -1.18 2.32 -12.91
C VAL A 33 -1.29 0.82 -13.21
N VAL A 34 -0.56 -0.01 -12.47
CA VAL A 34 -0.61 -1.47 -12.58
C VAL A 34 -1.34 -2.03 -11.36
N LEU A 35 -2.53 -2.58 -11.60
CA LEU A 35 -3.42 -3.13 -10.57
C LEU A 35 -3.16 -4.62 -10.40
N ILE A 36 -2.60 -5.04 -9.29
CA ILE A 36 -2.33 -6.45 -9.02
C ILE A 36 -3.37 -7.02 -8.05
N GLY A 37 -3.96 -8.17 -8.41
CA GLY A 37 -4.88 -8.94 -7.57
C GLY A 37 -4.89 -10.41 -7.96
N GLN A 38 -5.40 -11.30 -7.09
CA GLN A 38 -5.42 -12.75 -7.35
C GLN A 38 -6.37 -13.15 -8.49
N ASP A 39 -7.45 -12.40 -8.69
CA ASP A 39 -8.50 -12.71 -9.66
C ASP A 39 -8.25 -11.95 -10.96
N ALA A 40 -7.92 -12.67 -12.03
CA ALA A 40 -7.60 -12.11 -13.35
C ALA A 40 -8.78 -11.33 -13.96
N SER A 41 -10.01 -11.83 -13.83
CA SER A 41 -11.20 -11.16 -14.33
C SER A 41 -11.44 -9.83 -13.63
N ARG A 42 -11.28 -9.82 -12.30
CA ARG A 42 -11.42 -8.58 -11.50
C ARG A 42 -10.31 -7.59 -11.84
N ALA A 43 -9.07 -8.06 -12.00
CA ALA A 43 -7.95 -7.19 -12.38
C ALA A 43 -8.19 -6.54 -13.76
N ALA A 44 -8.62 -7.32 -14.73
CA ALA A 44 -8.95 -6.82 -16.06
C ALA A 44 -10.12 -5.81 -16.03
N SER A 45 -11.20 -6.13 -15.31
CA SER A 45 -12.37 -5.23 -15.19
C SER A 45 -12.02 -3.92 -14.47
N ALA A 46 -11.18 -3.98 -13.44
CA ALA A 46 -10.73 -2.78 -12.74
C ALA A 46 -9.88 -1.87 -13.63
N ALA A 47 -8.95 -2.45 -14.40
CA ALA A 47 -8.15 -1.70 -15.35
C ALA A 47 -9.02 -1.09 -16.46
N GLN A 48 -9.94 -1.86 -17.03
CA GLN A 48 -10.87 -1.36 -18.04
C GLN A 48 -11.69 -0.16 -17.53
N SER A 49 -12.21 -0.25 -16.31
CA SER A 49 -12.97 0.87 -15.71
C SER A 49 -12.15 2.14 -15.54
N LEU A 50 -10.83 2.05 -15.31
CA LEU A 50 -9.94 3.20 -15.26
C LEU A 50 -9.60 3.71 -16.67
N GLN A 51 -9.41 2.81 -17.64
CA GLN A 51 -9.18 3.17 -19.05
C GLN A 51 -10.36 3.92 -19.66
N GLU A 52 -11.59 3.55 -19.31
CA GLU A 52 -12.81 4.26 -19.70
C GLU A 52 -12.88 5.70 -19.16
N GLN A 53 -12.10 5.98 -18.09
CA GLN A 53 -11.93 7.32 -17.52
C GLN A 53 -10.71 8.07 -18.11
N GLY A 54 -10.04 7.49 -19.11
CA GLY A 54 -8.84 8.07 -19.74
C GLY A 54 -7.54 7.85 -18.94
N ILE A 55 -7.53 6.93 -17.98
CA ILE A 55 -6.36 6.59 -17.17
C ILE A 55 -5.61 5.42 -17.82
N ASP A 56 -4.29 5.54 -17.94
CA ASP A 56 -3.44 4.45 -18.39
C ASP A 56 -3.32 3.39 -17.29
N ALA A 57 -3.99 2.25 -17.47
CA ALA A 57 -4.15 1.23 -16.45
C ALA A 57 -3.95 -0.18 -16.99
N ILE A 58 -3.27 -1.03 -16.23
CA ILE A 58 -3.04 -2.44 -16.53
C ILE A 58 -3.52 -3.29 -15.37
N GLY A 59 -4.28 -4.33 -15.65
CA GLY A 59 -4.70 -5.34 -14.68
C GLY A 59 -3.83 -6.58 -14.76
N ALA A 60 -3.26 -7.03 -13.67
CA ALA A 60 -2.42 -8.22 -13.60
C ALA A 60 -2.89 -9.17 -12.48
N ALA A 61 -2.89 -10.46 -12.78
CA ALA A 61 -3.24 -11.51 -11.80
C ALA A 61 -1.97 -12.03 -11.13
N CYS A 62 -1.87 -11.89 -9.82
CA CYS A 62 -0.79 -12.47 -9.03
C CYS A 62 -1.21 -12.62 -7.56
N ASP A 63 -0.75 -13.69 -6.91
CA ASP A 63 -0.85 -13.84 -5.47
C ASP A 63 0.36 -13.16 -4.82
N VAL A 64 0.12 -12.13 -4.03
CA VAL A 64 1.19 -11.40 -3.32
C VAL A 64 1.95 -12.26 -2.32
N THR A 65 1.39 -13.40 -1.91
CA THR A 65 2.07 -14.34 -0.98
C THR A 65 3.13 -15.19 -1.67
N ASP A 66 3.09 -15.25 -3.00
CA ASP A 66 4.07 -15.95 -3.84
C ASP A 66 5.09 -14.96 -4.40
N HIS A 67 6.27 -14.93 -3.77
CA HIS A 67 7.36 -14.03 -4.14
C HIS A 67 7.85 -14.27 -5.58
N ASP A 68 8.01 -15.54 -5.99
CA ASP A 68 8.56 -15.87 -7.29
C ASP A 68 7.59 -15.53 -8.44
N SER A 69 6.29 -15.77 -8.21
CA SER A 69 5.25 -15.31 -9.13
C SER A 69 5.22 -13.79 -9.26
N LEU A 70 5.43 -13.07 -8.16
CA LEU A 70 5.47 -11.61 -8.19
C LEU A 70 6.72 -11.08 -8.92
N ALA A 71 7.89 -11.73 -8.74
CA ALA A 71 9.12 -11.40 -9.44
C ALA A 71 9.01 -11.70 -10.95
N THR A 72 8.37 -12.82 -11.31
CA THR A 72 8.07 -13.14 -12.71
C THR A 72 7.15 -12.08 -13.34
N LEU A 73 6.09 -11.69 -12.65
CA LEU A 73 5.20 -10.63 -13.11
C LEU A 73 5.95 -9.31 -13.33
N ALA A 74 6.84 -8.91 -12.41
CA ALA A 74 7.64 -7.71 -12.56
C ALA A 74 8.51 -7.75 -13.82
N SER A 75 9.10 -8.91 -14.12
CA SER A 75 9.87 -9.13 -15.35
C SER A 75 9.01 -9.05 -16.60
N ASP A 76 7.83 -9.67 -16.59
CA ASP A 76 6.90 -9.71 -17.73
C ASP A 76 6.31 -8.32 -18.05
N LEU A 77 6.19 -7.46 -17.07
CA LEU A 77 5.79 -6.07 -17.24
C LEU A 77 6.86 -5.23 -17.95
N GLY A 78 8.08 -5.75 -18.10
CA GLY A 78 9.18 -5.02 -18.75
C GLY A 78 9.46 -3.67 -18.05
N PRO A 79 9.51 -2.56 -18.81
CA PRO A 79 9.79 -1.24 -18.20
C PRO A 79 8.78 -0.81 -17.14
N LEU A 80 7.53 -1.27 -17.21
CA LEU A 80 6.52 -0.96 -16.19
C LEU A 80 6.76 -1.71 -14.88
N GLY A 81 7.54 -2.79 -14.88
CA GLY A 81 8.00 -3.47 -13.67
C GLY A 81 9.01 -2.65 -12.85
N GLU A 82 9.62 -1.62 -13.46
CA GLU A 82 10.51 -0.68 -12.78
C GLU A 82 9.71 0.44 -12.10
N ALA A 83 8.97 0.09 -11.06
CA ALA A 83 8.07 0.99 -10.36
C ALA A 83 8.76 2.29 -9.86
N ASP A 84 8.08 3.43 -10.01
CA ASP A 84 8.43 4.70 -9.36
C ASP A 84 7.67 4.87 -8.04
N ILE A 85 6.46 4.30 -7.99
CA ILE A 85 5.56 4.34 -6.85
C ILE A 85 5.06 2.92 -6.56
N LEU A 86 5.25 2.45 -5.33
CA LEU A 86 4.68 1.20 -4.84
C LEU A 86 3.63 1.51 -3.76
N ILE A 87 2.39 1.06 -4.00
CA ILE A 87 1.31 1.14 -3.01
C ILE A 87 0.99 -0.29 -2.54
N ALA A 88 1.58 -0.74 -1.44
CA ALA A 88 1.30 -2.05 -0.87
C ALA A 88 -0.05 -2.02 -0.13
N SER A 89 -1.14 -2.25 -0.88
CA SER A 89 -2.53 -2.17 -0.40
C SER A 89 -3.20 -3.53 -0.22
N ALA A 90 -2.57 -4.63 -0.63
CA ALA A 90 -3.11 -5.96 -0.41
C ALA A 90 -3.29 -6.23 1.09
N GLY A 91 -4.45 -6.77 1.43
CA GLY A 91 -4.73 -7.09 2.83
C GLY A 91 -6.13 -7.65 3.04
N VAL A 92 -6.26 -8.39 4.13
CA VAL A 92 -7.51 -9.01 4.57
C VAL A 92 -7.75 -8.71 6.05
N MET A 93 -9.04 -8.64 6.42
CA MET A 93 -9.45 -8.58 7.81
C MET A 93 -9.39 -9.98 8.43
N SER A 94 -9.08 -10.08 9.71
CA SER A 94 -9.30 -11.33 10.45
C SER A 94 -10.80 -11.57 10.69
N GLU A 95 -11.16 -12.82 10.95
CA GLU A 95 -12.54 -13.17 11.32
C GLU A 95 -13.03 -12.29 12.47
N ARG A 96 -14.22 -11.74 12.30
CA ARG A 96 -14.84 -10.89 13.30
C ARG A 96 -15.06 -11.69 14.59
N MET A 97 -14.87 -11.04 15.72
CA MET A 97 -15.09 -11.59 17.07
C MET A 97 -14.08 -12.64 17.55
N SER A 98 -13.06 -13.03 16.77
CA SER A 98 -12.03 -13.93 17.29
C SER A 98 -11.20 -13.24 18.38
N LYS A 99 -11.25 -13.82 19.57
CA LYS A 99 -10.35 -13.44 20.66
C LYS A 99 -9.01 -14.13 20.45
N THR A 100 -7.93 -13.51 20.88
CA THR A 100 -6.55 -13.99 20.69
C THR A 100 -6.39 -15.50 20.97
N LEU A 101 -6.84 -15.96 22.13
CA LEU A 101 -6.70 -17.36 22.56
C LEU A 101 -7.65 -18.34 21.83
N ARG A 102 -8.56 -17.84 20.98
CA ARG A 102 -9.50 -18.66 20.20
C ARG A 102 -9.24 -18.55 18.70
N THR A 103 -8.25 -17.76 18.28
CA THR A 103 -7.84 -17.68 16.87
C THR A 103 -7.18 -18.98 16.46
N SER A 104 -7.63 -19.58 15.37
CA SER A 104 -7.00 -20.76 14.80
C SER A 104 -5.64 -20.45 14.18
N ALA A 105 -4.74 -21.43 14.16
CA ALA A 105 -3.45 -21.27 13.46
C ALA A 105 -3.66 -20.98 11.95
N ALA A 106 -4.65 -21.60 11.33
CA ALA A 106 -4.98 -21.35 9.92
C ALA A 106 -5.38 -19.89 9.66
N GLU A 107 -6.25 -19.31 10.50
CA GLU A 107 -6.65 -17.91 10.37
C GLU A 107 -5.48 -16.96 10.66
N TRP A 108 -4.65 -17.29 11.65
CA TRP A 108 -3.42 -16.54 11.91
C TRP A 108 -2.51 -16.50 10.68
N HIS A 109 -2.19 -17.66 10.11
CA HIS A 109 -1.33 -17.75 8.94
C HIS A 109 -1.94 -17.08 7.70
N ARG A 110 -3.26 -17.24 7.47
CA ARG A 110 -3.95 -16.57 6.36
C ARG A 110 -3.79 -15.05 6.41
N VAL A 111 -3.96 -14.45 7.58
CA VAL A 111 -3.85 -12.99 7.72
C VAL A 111 -2.39 -12.54 7.66
N MET A 112 -1.48 -13.25 8.30
CA MET A 112 -0.06 -12.88 8.32
C MET A 112 0.57 -13.00 6.93
N SER A 113 0.30 -14.09 6.19
CA SER A 113 0.86 -14.28 4.86
C SER A 113 0.42 -13.19 3.87
N ILE A 114 -0.86 -12.78 3.91
CA ILE A 114 -1.34 -11.75 2.99
C ILE A 114 -0.89 -10.36 3.43
N ASN A 115 -1.08 -10.04 4.72
CA ASN A 115 -0.90 -8.67 5.22
C ASN A 115 0.56 -8.31 5.52
N VAL A 116 1.42 -9.29 5.79
CA VAL A 116 2.84 -9.07 6.14
C VAL A 116 3.74 -9.58 5.04
N ASP A 117 3.69 -10.90 4.73
CA ASP A 117 4.58 -11.47 3.72
C ASP A 117 4.27 -10.87 2.34
N GLY A 118 2.99 -10.65 1.99
CA GLY A 118 2.61 -9.98 0.75
C GLY A 118 3.13 -8.55 0.63
N VAL A 119 3.17 -7.79 1.72
CA VAL A 119 3.76 -6.43 1.74
C VAL A 119 5.28 -6.52 1.60
N PHE A 120 5.92 -7.44 2.33
CA PHE A 120 7.35 -7.68 2.21
C PHE A 120 7.74 -8.10 0.79
N ASN A 121 7.03 -9.05 0.20
CA ASN A 121 7.28 -9.53 -1.16
C ASN A 121 7.18 -8.38 -2.17
N ALA A 122 6.14 -7.54 -2.07
CA ALA A 122 6.00 -6.38 -2.93
C ALA A 122 7.18 -5.40 -2.79
N MET A 123 7.60 -5.10 -1.56
CA MET A 123 8.75 -4.23 -1.30
C MET A 123 10.06 -4.84 -1.83
N SER A 124 10.27 -6.14 -1.66
CA SER A 124 11.50 -6.84 -2.09
C SER A 124 11.60 -6.99 -3.61
N VAL A 125 10.47 -7.10 -4.32
CA VAL A 125 10.44 -7.21 -5.79
C VAL A 125 10.54 -5.83 -6.45
N PHE A 126 9.73 -4.86 -6.04
CA PHE A 126 9.64 -3.56 -6.72
C PHE A 126 10.52 -2.45 -6.11
N GLY A 127 11.05 -2.67 -4.90
CA GLY A 127 11.90 -1.68 -4.21
C GLY A 127 13.32 -1.52 -4.75
N PRO A 128 14.05 -2.59 -5.13
CA PRO A 128 15.44 -2.52 -5.50
C PRO A 128 15.75 -1.51 -6.61
N GLY A 129 14.96 -1.49 -7.70
CA GLY A 129 15.12 -0.51 -8.78
C GLY A 129 14.98 0.94 -8.32
N MET A 130 14.07 1.24 -7.39
CA MET A 130 13.94 2.57 -6.78
C MET A 130 15.22 2.97 -6.02
N VAL A 131 15.81 1.99 -5.29
CA VAL A 131 17.05 2.23 -4.52
C VAL A 131 18.24 2.50 -5.45
N GLU A 132 18.36 1.73 -6.54
CA GLU A 132 19.41 1.91 -7.54
C GLU A 132 19.30 3.26 -8.23
N ARG A 133 18.11 3.66 -8.66
CA ARG A 133 17.85 4.98 -9.26
C ARG A 133 17.89 6.13 -8.25
N ARG A 134 17.91 5.82 -6.95
CA ARG A 134 17.82 6.82 -5.86
C ARG A 134 16.57 7.70 -5.97
N ALA A 135 15.49 7.14 -6.42
CA ALA A 135 14.20 7.82 -6.61
C ALA A 135 13.06 6.81 -6.44
N GLY A 136 12.08 7.14 -5.62
CA GLY A 136 10.89 6.29 -5.46
C GLY A 136 10.04 6.62 -4.25
N ARG A 137 8.84 6.05 -4.25
CA ARG A 137 7.85 6.16 -3.18
C ARG A 137 7.32 4.77 -2.84
N ILE A 138 7.47 4.36 -1.59
CA ILE A 138 6.90 3.12 -1.07
C ILE A 138 5.90 3.48 0.02
N ILE A 139 4.63 3.18 -0.20
CA ILE A 139 3.54 3.50 0.73
C ILE A 139 2.82 2.20 1.09
N ALA A 140 2.87 1.82 2.37
CA ALA A 140 2.16 0.65 2.86
C ALA A 140 0.83 1.05 3.51
N VAL A 141 -0.25 0.41 3.10
CA VAL A 141 -1.56 0.59 3.72
C VAL A 141 -1.60 -0.19 5.03
N SER A 142 -1.46 0.55 6.13
CA SER A 142 -1.57 0.07 7.49
C SER A 142 -2.98 0.32 8.06
N ALA A 143 -3.09 0.45 9.36
CA ALA A 143 -4.32 0.80 10.05
C ALA A 143 -4.02 1.41 11.42
N CYS A 144 -4.89 2.29 11.91
CA CYS A 144 -4.84 2.78 13.29
C CYS A 144 -4.93 1.65 14.32
N LEU A 145 -5.50 0.50 13.95
CA LEU A 145 -5.55 -0.72 14.79
C LEU A 145 -4.19 -1.40 14.98
N GLY A 146 -3.19 -1.12 14.15
CA GLY A 146 -1.81 -1.60 14.29
C GLY A 146 -0.93 -0.74 15.20
N ARG A 147 -1.47 0.31 15.82
CA ARG A 147 -0.74 1.19 16.73
C ARG A 147 -0.63 0.58 18.13
N PHE A 148 0.39 0.96 18.87
CA PHE A 148 0.55 0.67 20.31
C PHE A 148 -0.15 1.71 21.21
N SER A 149 -0.85 2.67 20.61
CA SER A 149 -1.58 3.75 21.27
C SER A 149 -2.97 3.94 20.68
N GLY A 150 -3.87 4.65 21.36
CA GLY A 150 -5.21 4.99 20.87
C GLY A 150 -6.01 3.75 20.44
N PRO A 151 -6.60 3.70 19.23
CA PRO A 151 -7.41 2.58 18.76
C PRO A 151 -6.67 1.23 18.74
N GLY A 152 -5.34 1.25 18.67
CA GLY A 152 -4.51 0.05 18.71
C GLY A 152 -4.51 -0.68 20.04
N THR A 153 -4.88 -0.01 21.13
CA THR A 153 -4.91 -0.60 22.50
C THR A 153 -6.16 -1.44 22.78
N SER A 154 -7.18 -1.41 21.92
CA SER A 154 -8.38 -2.23 22.08
C SER A 154 -8.09 -3.70 21.79
N GLY A 155 -8.76 -4.64 22.45
CA GLY A 155 -8.63 -6.08 22.20
C GLY A 155 -9.40 -6.57 20.98
N GLY A 156 -9.21 -7.85 20.63
CA GLY A 156 -9.85 -8.52 19.48
C GLY A 156 -9.11 -8.30 18.17
N LEU A 157 -9.48 -9.04 17.14
CA LEU A 157 -8.89 -9.00 15.80
C LEU A 157 -7.36 -9.22 15.81
N ALA A 158 -6.86 -10.11 16.68
CA ALA A 158 -5.43 -10.25 16.94
C ALA A 158 -4.57 -10.45 15.68
N PRO A 159 -4.91 -11.36 14.72
CA PRO A 159 -4.12 -11.50 13.50
C PRO A 159 -4.01 -10.18 12.72
N TYR A 160 -5.14 -9.48 12.55
CA TYR A 160 -5.15 -8.22 11.82
C TYR A 160 -4.32 -7.13 12.51
N ARG A 161 -4.53 -6.93 13.82
CA ARG A 161 -3.78 -5.91 14.59
C ARG A 161 -2.29 -6.17 14.57
N VAL A 162 -1.89 -7.41 14.83
CA VAL A 162 -0.49 -7.81 14.81
C VAL A 162 0.10 -7.64 13.41
N SER A 163 -0.63 -8.05 12.35
CA SER A 163 -0.15 -7.85 10.98
C SER A 163 0.08 -6.38 10.64
N LYS A 164 -0.80 -5.46 11.07
CA LYS A 164 -0.64 -4.03 10.80
C LYS A 164 0.45 -3.38 11.65
N ALA A 165 0.69 -3.88 12.88
CA ALA A 165 1.86 -3.50 13.66
C ALA A 165 3.18 -3.99 13.01
N ALA A 166 3.18 -5.22 12.45
CA ALA A 166 4.33 -5.74 11.70
C ALA A 166 4.62 -4.91 10.44
N VAL A 167 3.59 -4.50 9.69
CA VAL A 167 3.74 -3.57 8.55
C VAL A 167 4.36 -2.25 8.99
N ASN A 168 3.91 -1.68 10.13
CA ASN A 168 4.49 -0.46 10.68
C ASN A 168 5.98 -0.64 10.99
N ALA A 169 6.36 -1.76 11.61
CA ALA A 169 7.76 -2.08 11.91
C ALA A 169 8.60 -2.25 10.63
N LEU A 170 8.07 -2.95 9.61
CA LEU A 170 8.71 -3.14 8.33
C LEU A 170 8.98 -1.80 7.62
N VAL A 171 7.99 -0.92 7.58
CA VAL A 171 8.13 0.44 7.02
C VAL A 171 9.21 1.23 7.76
N LYS A 172 9.21 1.18 9.08
CA LYS A 172 10.20 1.88 9.90
C LYS A 172 11.62 1.37 9.66
N ASN A 173 11.78 0.04 9.54
CA ASN A 173 13.06 -0.57 9.24
C ASN A 173 13.58 -0.16 7.86
N LEU A 174 12.77 -0.33 6.81
CA LEU A 174 13.17 0.03 5.44
C LEU A 174 13.44 1.53 5.30
N ALA A 175 12.66 2.40 5.93
CA ALA A 175 12.93 3.84 5.96
C ALA A 175 14.28 4.18 6.60
N ALA A 176 14.67 3.46 7.67
CA ALA A 176 15.97 3.64 8.30
C ALA A 176 17.12 3.21 7.37
N GLU A 177 16.96 2.08 6.65
CA GLU A 177 17.92 1.64 5.62
C GLU A 177 18.05 2.65 4.48
N MET A 178 16.96 3.33 4.13
CA MET A 178 16.93 4.44 3.18
C MET A 178 17.37 5.78 3.80
N GLN A 179 17.91 5.76 5.03
CA GLN A 179 18.35 6.96 5.76
C GLN A 179 17.24 8.04 5.81
N PHE A 180 16.00 7.58 6.02
CA PHE A 180 14.83 8.45 6.10
C PHE A 180 14.69 9.43 4.92
N GLY A 181 14.86 8.92 3.70
CA GLY A 181 14.73 9.68 2.46
C GLY A 181 16.04 10.23 1.87
N LYS A 182 17.14 10.29 2.62
CA LYS A 182 18.43 10.80 2.11
C LYS A 182 18.98 9.99 0.93
N ARG A 183 18.56 8.74 0.77
CA ARG A 183 18.90 7.89 -0.38
C ARG A 183 17.93 8.04 -1.56
N GLY A 184 17.01 9.01 -1.52
CA GLY A 184 16.09 9.33 -2.61
C GLY A 184 14.78 8.52 -2.60
N VAL A 185 14.66 7.52 -1.73
CA VAL A 185 13.43 6.71 -1.59
C VAL A 185 12.71 7.10 -0.29
N LEU A 186 11.45 7.50 -0.41
CA LEU A 186 10.58 7.75 0.75
C LEU A 186 9.73 6.52 1.02
N VAL A 187 9.70 6.09 2.28
CA VAL A 187 9.00 4.89 2.72
C VAL A 187 8.09 5.25 3.88
N ASP A 188 6.78 5.13 3.71
CA ASP A 188 5.81 5.53 4.72
C ASP A 188 4.66 4.53 4.87
N ALA A 189 4.06 4.50 6.04
CA ALA A 189 2.80 3.81 6.28
C ALA A 189 1.64 4.81 6.37
N MET A 190 0.45 4.40 5.99
CA MET A 190 -0.75 5.22 6.15
C MET A 190 -1.94 4.43 6.69
N CYS A 191 -2.77 5.09 7.47
CA CYS A 191 -4.05 4.60 7.94
C CYS A 191 -5.19 5.28 7.16
N PRO A 192 -6.00 4.54 6.40
CA PRO A 192 -7.12 5.12 5.66
C PRO A 192 -8.34 5.42 6.55
N ASN A 193 -8.29 5.06 7.83
CA ASN A 193 -9.44 4.99 8.70
C ASN A 193 -10.50 3.95 8.24
N HIS A 194 -11.73 4.11 8.71
CA HIS A 194 -12.83 3.19 8.40
C HIS A 194 -13.55 3.64 7.15
N CYS A 195 -13.29 2.95 6.02
CA CYS A 195 -13.80 3.30 4.69
C CYS A 195 -14.80 2.28 4.17
N ARG A 196 -15.77 2.75 3.38
CA ARG A 196 -16.76 1.92 2.66
C ARG A 196 -16.08 1.13 1.56
N THR A 197 -15.73 -0.09 1.90
CA THR A 197 -15.11 -1.12 1.06
C THR A 197 -15.69 -2.46 1.49
N ASP A 198 -15.40 -3.53 0.75
CA ASP A 198 -15.80 -4.89 1.15
C ASP A 198 -15.31 -5.23 2.57
N MET A 199 -14.15 -4.72 2.96
CA MET A 199 -13.58 -4.92 4.30
C MET A 199 -14.26 -4.08 5.36
N GLY A 200 -14.55 -2.81 5.07
CA GLY A 200 -15.09 -1.86 6.03
C GLY A 200 -16.61 -1.93 6.19
N GLY A 201 -17.30 -2.45 5.18
CA GLY A 201 -18.77 -2.50 5.13
C GLY A 201 -19.41 -1.20 4.63
N PRO A 202 -20.74 -1.25 4.35
CA PRO A 202 -21.46 -0.13 3.74
C PRO A 202 -21.65 1.06 4.67
N ASP A 203 -21.66 0.83 5.99
CA ASP A 203 -21.93 1.86 7.00
C ASP A 203 -20.67 2.62 7.44
N ALA A 204 -19.51 2.31 6.84
CA ALA A 204 -18.29 3.03 7.18
C ALA A 204 -18.40 4.51 6.80
N PRO A 205 -17.89 5.44 7.64
CA PRO A 205 -18.13 6.87 7.48
C PRO A 205 -17.47 7.47 6.24
N ARG A 206 -16.33 6.90 5.80
CA ARG A 206 -15.54 7.44 4.68
C ARG A 206 -15.76 6.66 3.40
N SER A 207 -15.65 7.35 2.26
CA SER A 207 -15.50 6.70 0.96
C SER A 207 -14.10 6.09 0.80
N ALA A 208 -13.93 5.22 -0.20
CA ALA A 208 -12.60 4.70 -0.55
C ALA A 208 -11.68 5.82 -1.05
N GLN A 209 -12.22 6.82 -1.75
CA GLN A 209 -11.50 7.99 -2.25
C GLN A 209 -10.95 8.86 -1.11
N GLU A 210 -11.78 9.16 -0.11
CA GLU A 210 -11.33 9.88 1.10
C GLU A 210 -10.23 9.09 1.84
N GLY A 211 -10.34 7.75 1.88
CA GLY A 211 -9.32 6.89 2.46
C GLY A 211 -8.02 6.87 1.67
N ALA A 212 -8.08 7.03 0.34
CA ALA A 212 -6.91 7.04 -0.53
C ALA A 212 -6.22 8.41 -0.64
N ASP A 213 -6.84 9.50 -0.20
CA ASP A 213 -6.32 10.86 -0.33
C ASP A 213 -4.89 11.01 0.22
N THR A 214 -4.63 10.45 1.38
CA THR A 214 -3.28 10.49 1.99
C THR A 214 -2.27 9.67 1.18
N ILE A 215 -2.68 8.57 0.51
CA ILE A 215 -1.79 7.81 -0.39
C ILE A 215 -1.36 8.67 -1.56
N VAL A 216 -2.32 9.31 -2.23
CA VAL A 216 -2.05 10.17 -3.39
C VAL A 216 -1.13 11.32 -2.98
N TRP A 217 -1.41 11.96 -1.85
CA TRP A 217 -0.57 13.03 -1.32
C TRP A 217 0.86 12.54 -0.99
N LEU A 218 1.05 11.39 -0.35
CA LEU A 218 2.36 10.82 -0.05
C LEU A 218 3.15 10.50 -1.32
N ALA A 219 2.48 10.02 -2.36
CA ALA A 219 3.09 9.71 -3.65
C ALA A 219 3.54 10.97 -4.41
N THR A 220 2.85 12.09 -4.22
CA THR A 220 3.05 13.34 -4.99
C THR A 220 3.70 14.48 -4.20
N ARG A 221 3.95 14.30 -2.89
CA ARG A 221 4.62 15.32 -2.10
C ARG A 221 6.06 15.54 -2.55
N ASP A 222 6.53 16.78 -2.44
CA ASP A 222 7.93 17.10 -2.73
C ASP A 222 8.87 16.21 -1.86
N PRO A 223 9.94 15.65 -2.40
CA PRO A 223 10.91 14.88 -1.62
C PRO A 223 11.79 15.75 -0.72
N LEU A 224 11.85 17.04 -0.99
CA LEU A 224 12.69 17.99 -0.26
C LEU A 224 11.83 19.07 0.39
N LEU A 225 12.28 19.57 1.53
CA LEU A 225 11.82 20.78 2.15
C LEU A 225 12.44 22.01 1.47
N ASP A 226 11.95 23.22 1.79
CA ASP A 226 12.43 24.47 1.21
C ASP A 226 13.93 24.74 1.46
N ASP A 227 14.49 24.15 2.51
CA ASP A 227 15.91 24.22 2.85
C ASP A 227 16.77 23.14 2.14
N GLY A 228 16.16 22.34 1.26
CA GLY A 228 16.81 21.25 0.53
C GLY A 228 17.02 19.97 1.34
N SER A 229 16.57 19.91 2.59
CA SER A 229 16.60 18.67 3.38
C SER A 229 15.47 17.70 2.97
N PRO A 230 15.66 16.39 3.14
CA PRO A 230 14.60 15.41 2.86
C PRO A 230 13.38 15.65 3.75
N VAL A 231 12.18 15.52 3.16
CA VAL A 231 10.95 15.49 3.97
C VAL A 231 10.95 14.29 4.91
N PRO A 232 10.24 14.38 6.07
CA PRO A 232 10.15 13.26 6.98
C PRO A 232 9.60 12.00 6.30
N SER A 233 10.27 10.85 6.53
CA SER A 233 9.91 9.52 6.03
C SER A 233 10.05 8.49 7.15
N GLY A 234 9.48 7.31 7.00
CA GLY A 234 9.41 6.31 8.06
C GLY A 234 8.38 6.66 9.12
N LEU A 235 7.25 7.20 8.71
CA LEU A 235 6.18 7.69 9.57
C LEU A 235 4.85 6.98 9.27
N LEU A 236 3.95 7.01 10.24
CA LEU A 236 2.56 6.61 10.06
C LEU A 236 1.69 7.86 9.88
N TRP A 237 0.94 7.88 8.79
CA TRP A 237 0.12 9.03 8.39
C TRP A 237 -1.37 8.71 8.42
N GLU A 238 -2.17 9.69 8.81
CA GLU A 238 -3.62 9.70 8.72
C GLU A 238 -4.07 11.12 8.39
N ASP A 239 -4.90 11.30 7.36
CA ASP A 239 -5.38 12.61 6.93
C ASP A 239 -4.24 13.64 6.71
N ARG A 240 -3.17 13.18 6.04
CA ARG A 240 -1.94 13.95 5.78
C ARG A 240 -1.22 14.45 7.05
N LYS A 241 -1.54 13.88 8.21
CA LYS A 241 -0.91 14.19 9.50
C LYS A 241 -0.18 12.98 10.04
N VAL A 242 0.96 13.22 10.67
CA VAL A 242 1.69 12.17 11.39
C VAL A 242 0.89 11.77 12.62
N ILE A 243 0.70 10.47 12.79
CA ILE A 243 0.11 9.90 13.99
C ILE A 243 1.12 8.97 14.68
N PRO A 244 1.05 8.82 16.01
CA PRO A 244 1.97 7.92 16.71
C PRO A 244 1.75 6.45 16.30
N TRP A 245 2.82 5.69 16.34
CA TRP A 245 2.85 4.23 16.07
C TRP A 245 2.05 3.43 17.10
#